data_f021992e5428cc3f59580e32fc3e6e35
#
_entry.id   f021992e5428cc3f59580e32fc3e6e35
#
_cell.length_a   1.000
_cell.length_b   1.000
_cell.length_c   1.000
_cell.angle_alpha   90.00
_cell.angle_beta   90.00
_cell.angle_gamma   90.00
#
_symmetry.space_group_name_H-M   'P 1'
#
loop_
_entity.id
_entity.type
_entity.pdbx_description
1 polymer ?
#
loop_
_entity_poly.entity_id
_entity_poly.type
_entity_poly.pdbx_seq_one_letter_code
_entity_poly.pdbx_strand_id
1 'polypeptide(L)'
;MTPNVCLASDTQERQRGSTRTARIAAFAFLICILFWPCAIAMPHERPKAPESTAPTKDYLVYVVCESADKIALVRFGAQGLRVEHETHIGLMPMDINGPHGIAVSPDKQFLYVSVGHGRPDGSVWKLRTGTDKVVRYTSLGLFPATTDISPDGAFIYVANANFHGDMVPSSISVVATDEMVEVRRVTTCTMPHGSRLNPQGTKHYSACMMDDMMAEIDTRTFQVSRYFMLGTGKEMGMTGAPDKQMKMGDLTCVPTWAQPSNDGSEVYVACNKSNDIVAVDVATWKMLRRFRAGDGVYNLAMTKDGRLVATNKRGQSVSVFDPKTGKELARLPTQRKVVHGAVVTPDNHFAFISVEGVGSDPGTLEVIDLDTLKTVATVDLPAQAAGLDFWKME
;
A
#
# COMPACT_ATOMS: atom_id res chain seq x y z
N MET A 1 -19.22 -16.62 48.13
CA MET A 1 -18.23 -16.65 49.22
C MET A 1 -17.12 -15.69 48.79
N THR A 2 -17.24 -14.47 49.20
CA THR A 2 -16.16 -13.49 49.44
C THR A 2 -15.58 -13.81 50.83
N PRO A 3 -14.42 -13.32 51.29
CA PRO A 3 -14.05 -11.92 51.28
C PRO A 3 -12.55 -11.62 51.05
N ASN A 4 -12.28 -10.36 50.72
CA ASN A 4 -11.74 -9.24 51.53
C ASN A 4 -10.20 -9.14 51.59
N VAL A 5 -9.68 -8.02 51.17
CA VAL A 5 -9.45 -6.71 51.82
C VAL A 5 -8.11 -6.63 52.53
N CYS A 6 -7.26 -5.68 52.27
CA CYS A 6 -6.88 -4.44 52.98
C CYS A 6 -5.54 -3.92 52.49
N LEU A 7 -5.49 -2.66 52.04
CA LEU A 7 -5.16 -1.40 52.75
C LEU A 7 -3.70 -1.27 53.14
N ALA A 8 -2.97 -0.35 52.54
CA ALA A 8 -2.76 1.09 52.87
C ALA A 8 -1.68 1.35 53.89
N SER A 9 -0.88 2.31 53.66
CA SER A 9 -0.47 3.50 54.44
C SER A 9 0.98 3.84 54.14
N ASP A 10 1.24 5.02 53.60
CA ASP A 10 1.45 6.30 54.31
C ASP A 10 2.77 6.38 55.07
N THR A 11 3.59 7.34 54.80
CA THR A 11 4.00 8.51 55.52
C THR A 11 5.37 9.08 55.09
N GLN A 12 5.38 10.27 54.57
CA GLN A 12 5.90 11.53 55.14
C GLN A 12 7.41 11.69 55.42
N GLU A 13 7.87 12.77 54.80
CA GLU A 13 8.69 13.88 55.30
C GLU A 13 10.10 13.63 55.89
N ARG A 14 11.06 14.37 55.38
CA ARG A 14 11.74 15.47 56.12
C ARG A 14 12.67 16.28 55.23
N GLN A 15 12.39 17.57 55.26
CA GLN A 15 13.30 18.67 54.91
C GLN A 15 14.53 18.69 55.83
N ARG A 16 15.69 19.11 55.31
CA ARG A 16 16.63 19.98 56.04
C ARG A 16 17.49 20.74 55.05
N GLY A 17 17.39 22.07 55.16
CA GLY A 17 18.20 23.04 54.50
C GLY A 17 19.61 23.19 55.06
N SER A 18 20.48 23.77 54.29
CA SER A 18 21.70 24.44 54.78
C SER A 18 22.07 25.57 53.86
N THR A 19 21.96 26.75 54.41
CA THR A 19 22.49 28.01 53.95
C THR A 19 24.03 28.04 54.04
N ARG A 20 24.74 28.56 53.05
CA ARG A 20 26.04 29.24 53.24
C ARG A 20 26.35 30.22 52.10
N THR A 21 26.22 31.46 52.47
CA THR A 21 27.04 32.67 52.26
C THR A 21 27.82 32.88 50.97
N ALA A 22 27.50 34.02 50.41
CA ALA A 22 28.17 34.75 49.34
C ALA A 22 29.63 35.10 49.64
N ARG A 23 30.49 35.07 48.63
CA ARG A 23 31.69 35.91 48.56
C ARG A 23 31.75 36.56 47.18
N ILE A 24 31.68 37.88 47.23
CA ILE A 24 31.83 38.80 46.12
C ILE A 24 33.33 38.88 45.82
N ALA A 25 33.73 38.58 44.59
CA ALA A 25 35.05 38.96 44.07
C ALA A 25 34.84 39.81 42.82
N ALA A 26 35.15 41.09 42.95
CA ALA A 26 35.15 42.06 41.87
C ALA A 26 36.39 41.81 40.99
N PHE A 27 36.21 41.54 39.70
CA PHE A 27 37.23 41.57 38.69
C PHE A 27 36.86 42.63 37.65
N ALA A 28 37.70 43.63 37.55
CA ALA A 28 37.63 44.66 36.53
C ALA A 28 38.01 44.04 35.17
N PHE A 29 37.12 44.11 34.22
CA PHE A 29 37.41 43.70 32.83
C PHE A 29 37.53 44.96 31.97
N LEU A 30 38.74 45.06 31.39
CA LEU A 30 39.14 46.03 30.40
C LEU A 30 38.33 45.81 29.11
N ILE A 31 37.58 46.79 28.65
CA ILE A 31 36.80 46.75 27.42
C ILE A 31 37.73 47.07 26.26
N CYS A 32 38.15 46.01 25.50
CA CYS A 32 38.69 46.18 24.16
C CYS A 32 37.52 46.15 23.16
N ILE A 33 37.12 47.31 22.66
CA ILE A 33 36.16 47.48 21.60
C ILE A 33 36.87 47.12 20.27
N LEU A 34 36.71 45.88 19.82
CA LEU A 34 37.04 45.46 18.44
C LEU A 34 35.84 45.77 17.56
N PHE A 35 35.96 46.76 16.68
CA PHE A 35 35.05 47.01 15.59
C PHE A 35 35.06 45.81 14.62
N TRP A 36 34.09 44.92 14.71
CA TRP A 36 33.79 43.93 13.70
C TRP A 36 32.82 44.54 12.68
N PRO A 37 33.11 44.52 11.36
CA PRO A 37 32.13 44.98 10.41
C PRO A 37 30.94 44.06 10.43
N CYS A 38 29.78 44.58 10.77
CA CYS A 38 28.48 43.89 10.68
C CYS A 38 28.19 43.69 9.19
N ALA A 39 28.54 42.51 8.66
CA ALA A 39 28.06 42.09 7.35
C ALA A 39 26.53 41.90 7.47
N ILE A 40 25.76 42.83 6.91
CA ILE A 40 24.32 42.69 6.73
C ILE A 40 24.11 41.50 5.82
N ALA A 41 23.74 40.34 6.40
CA ALA A 41 23.30 39.18 5.67
C ALA A 41 22.01 39.54 4.97
N MET A 42 22.05 39.69 3.65
CA MET A 42 20.85 39.79 2.84
C MET A 42 19.97 38.53 3.12
N PRO A 43 18.68 38.66 3.31
CA PRO A 43 17.82 37.51 3.43
C PRO A 43 17.91 36.70 2.13
N HIS A 44 18.46 35.50 2.22
CA HIS A 44 18.39 34.53 1.15
C HIS A 44 16.88 34.17 1.03
N GLU A 45 16.21 34.74 0.05
CA GLU A 45 14.86 34.26 -0.33
C GLU A 45 15.01 32.78 -0.67
N ARG A 46 14.39 31.94 0.17
CA ARG A 46 14.21 30.53 -0.20
C ARG A 46 13.43 30.50 -1.51
N PRO A 47 13.85 29.72 -2.49
CA PRO A 47 13.05 29.53 -3.71
C PRO A 47 11.62 29.14 -3.27
N LYS A 48 10.63 29.92 -3.72
CA LYS A 48 9.23 29.61 -3.51
C LYS A 48 9.01 28.21 -4.07
N ALA A 49 8.54 27.26 -3.23
CA ALA A 49 8.14 25.96 -3.73
C ALA A 49 7.14 26.16 -4.86
N PRO A 50 7.23 25.42 -5.97
CA PRO A 50 6.31 25.58 -7.08
C PRO A 50 4.88 25.47 -6.54
N GLU A 51 4.03 26.42 -6.85
CA GLU A 51 2.60 26.35 -6.57
C GLU A 51 2.04 25.22 -7.44
N SER A 52 1.34 24.26 -6.83
CA SER A 52 0.62 23.23 -7.60
C SER A 52 -0.35 23.95 -8.53
N THR A 53 -0.09 23.89 -9.82
CA THR A 53 -1.00 24.39 -10.83
C THR A 53 -2.12 23.37 -11.07
N ALA A 54 -3.36 23.83 -11.26
CA ALA A 54 -4.45 22.94 -11.65
C ALA A 54 -4.03 22.07 -12.85
N PRO A 55 -4.34 20.78 -12.84
CA PRO A 55 -3.91 19.89 -13.91
C PRO A 55 -4.52 20.35 -15.25
N THR A 56 -3.72 20.27 -16.31
CA THR A 56 -4.14 20.63 -17.68
C THR A 56 -4.87 19.50 -18.40
N LYS A 57 -4.87 18.31 -17.81
CA LYS A 57 -5.53 17.10 -18.31
C LYS A 57 -6.49 16.58 -17.26
N ASP A 58 -7.46 15.83 -17.70
CA ASP A 58 -8.32 15.05 -16.82
C ASP A 58 -7.74 13.64 -16.61
N TYR A 59 -7.65 13.20 -15.36
CA TYR A 59 -7.19 11.89 -14.94
C TYR A 59 -8.37 11.10 -14.42
N LEU A 60 -8.60 9.90 -14.95
CA LEU A 60 -9.71 9.04 -14.57
C LEU A 60 -9.17 7.79 -13.87
N VAL A 61 -9.72 7.51 -12.70
CA VAL A 61 -9.33 6.41 -11.83
C VAL A 61 -10.57 5.65 -11.38
N TYR A 62 -10.50 4.33 -11.41
CA TYR A 62 -11.51 3.47 -10.81
C TYR A 62 -11.10 3.09 -9.39
N VAL A 63 -12.07 3.11 -8.47
CA VAL A 63 -11.88 2.72 -7.07
C VAL A 63 -13.00 1.76 -6.67
N VAL A 64 -12.66 0.63 -6.04
CA VAL A 64 -13.64 -0.26 -5.44
C VAL A 64 -13.94 0.16 -4.01
N CYS A 65 -15.21 0.10 -3.62
CA CYS A 65 -15.72 0.42 -2.30
C CYS A 65 -16.34 -0.85 -1.69
N GLU A 66 -15.54 -1.57 -0.92
CA GLU A 66 -15.77 -2.96 -0.53
C GLU A 66 -17.07 -3.14 0.26
N SER A 67 -17.27 -2.39 1.35
CA SER A 67 -18.46 -2.49 2.20
C SER A 67 -19.73 -1.90 1.57
N ALA A 68 -19.59 -1.17 0.46
CA ALA A 68 -20.70 -0.55 -0.26
C ALA A 68 -21.10 -1.33 -1.51
N ASP A 69 -20.37 -2.39 -1.88
CA ASP A 69 -20.56 -3.16 -3.11
C ASP A 69 -20.56 -2.30 -4.37
N LYS A 70 -19.64 -1.32 -4.44
CA LYS A 70 -19.60 -0.35 -5.52
C LYS A 70 -18.22 -0.24 -6.16
N ILE A 71 -18.24 0.19 -7.42
CA ILE A 71 -17.10 0.74 -8.13
C ILE A 71 -17.41 2.21 -8.35
N ALA A 72 -16.47 3.10 -8.03
CA ALA A 72 -16.57 4.53 -8.32
C ALA A 72 -15.59 4.90 -9.45
N LEU A 73 -16.08 5.59 -10.47
CA LEU A 73 -15.23 6.29 -11.43
C LEU A 73 -15.03 7.71 -10.95
N VAL A 74 -13.78 8.10 -10.77
CA VAL A 74 -13.40 9.42 -10.25
C VAL A 74 -12.56 10.17 -11.29
N ARG A 75 -12.83 11.47 -11.46
CA ARG A 75 -12.11 12.37 -12.35
C ARG A 75 -11.39 13.45 -11.54
N PHE A 76 -10.13 13.67 -11.87
CA PHE A 76 -9.31 14.78 -11.38
C PHE A 76 -8.84 15.64 -12.56
N GLY A 77 -9.16 16.90 -12.56
CA GLY A 77 -8.84 17.81 -13.66
C GLY A 77 -8.93 19.27 -13.25
N ALA A 78 -9.02 20.18 -14.22
CA ALA A 78 -9.11 21.61 -13.98
C ALA A 78 -10.28 22.03 -13.09
N GLN A 79 -11.34 21.23 -13.03
CA GLN A 79 -12.51 21.44 -12.17
C GLN A 79 -12.39 20.77 -10.79
N GLY A 80 -11.20 20.27 -10.43
CA GLY A 80 -10.95 19.56 -9.18
C GLY A 80 -11.21 18.05 -9.28
N LEU A 81 -11.32 17.42 -8.09
CA LEU A 81 -11.54 15.98 -7.94
C LEU A 81 -13.03 15.72 -7.67
N ARG A 82 -13.66 14.84 -8.44
CA ARG A 82 -15.08 14.51 -8.30
C ARG A 82 -15.39 13.09 -8.71
N VAL A 83 -16.42 12.50 -8.11
CA VAL A 83 -17.00 11.23 -8.56
C VAL A 83 -17.84 11.48 -9.81
N GLU A 84 -17.55 10.77 -10.89
CA GLU A 84 -18.34 10.83 -12.13
C GLU A 84 -19.60 9.98 -12.01
N HIS A 85 -19.45 8.74 -11.56
CA HIS A 85 -20.56 7.85 -11.26
C HIS A 85 -20.12 6.69 -10.37
N GLU A 86 -21.09 5.96 -9.84
CA GLU A 86 -20.92 4.75 -9.04
C GLU A 86 -21.75 3.61 -9.63
N THR A 87 -21.17 2.41 -9.66
CA THR A 87 -21.83 1.21 -10.19
C THR A 87 -21.83 0.10 -9.16
N HIS A 88 -22.97 -0.52 -8.90
CA HIS A 88 -23.08 -1.70 -8.05
C HIS A 88 -22.44 -2.92 -8.73
N ILE A 89 -21.78 -3.76 -7.93
CA ILE A 89 -21.19 -5.02 -8.38
C ILE A 89 -21.48 -6.14 -7.39
N GLY A 90 -21.74 -7.33 -7.92
CA GLY A 90 -22.03 -8.54 -7.15
C GLY A 90 -23.41 -9.12 -7.45
N LEU A 91 -23.66 -10.32 -6.94
CA LEU A 91 -24.90 -11.08 -7.15
C LEU A 91 -25.79 -11.17 -5.90
N MET A 92 -25.27 -10.80 -4.74
CA MET A 92 -25.96 -10.95 -3.47
C MET A 92 -26.58 -9.63 -3.01
N PRO A 93 -27.87 -9.41 -3.21
CA PRO A 93 -28.50 -8.11 -2.87
C PRO A 93 -28.70 -7.90 -1.37
N MET A 94 -28.63 -8.98 -0.57
CA MET A 94 -28.90 -8.95 0.88
C MET A 94 -27.66 -9.20 1.72
N ASP A 95 -26.49 -9.32 1.08
CA ASP A 95 -25.22 -9.61 1.75
C ASP A 95 -24.10 -8.86 1.05
N ILE A 96 -23.01 -8.61 1.75
CA ILE A 96 -21.85 -7.92 1.18
C ILE A 96 -21.15 -8.82 0.16
N ASN A 97 -20.96 -8.32 -1.06
CA ASN A 97 -20.21 -8.99 -2.12
C ASN A 97 -18.69 -8.72 -2.00
N GLY A 98 -18.30 -7.55 -1.54
CA GLY A 98 -16.93 -7.17 -1.22
C GLY A 98 -16.01 -7.08 -2.44
N PRO A 99 -16.22 -6.12 -3.36
CA PRO A 99 -15.24 -5.83 -4.40
C PRO A 99 -13.94 -5.34 -3.75
N HIS A 100 -12.80 -5.98 -4.05
CA HIS A 100 -11.55 -5.70 -3.32
C HIS A 100 -10.40 -5.26 -4.23
N GLY A 101 -10.06 -6.03 -5.25
CA GLY A 101 -9.01 -5.71 -6.21
C GLY A 101 -9.56 -5.27 -7.56
N ILE A 102 -8.78 -4.47 -8.27
CA ILE A 102 -9.15 -3.98 -9.59
C ILE A 102 -7.92 -3.87 -10.48
N ALA A 103 -8.09 -4.16 -11.78
CA ALA A 103 -7.10 -3.93 -12.81
C ALA A 103 -7.77 -3.46 -14.11
N VAL A 104 -7.21 -2.45 -14.75
CA VAL A 104 -7.65 -1.95 -16.05
C VAL A 104 -6.83 -2.61 -17.15
N SER A 105 -7.49 -3.11 -18.20
CA SER A 105 -6.78 -3.73 -19.34
C SER A 105 -5.80 -2.75 -20.00
N PRO A 106 -4.69 -3.25 -20.59
CA PRO A 106 -3.71 -2.39 -21.26
C PRO A 106 -4.30 -1.54 -22.40
N ASP A 107 -5.30 -2.08 -23.11
CA ASP A 107 -6.04 -1.38 -24.17
C ASP A 107 -7.09 -0.37 -23.64
N LYS A 108 -7.25 -0.29 -22.31
CA LYS A 108 -8.17 0.61 -21.61
C LYS A 108 -9.66 0.37 -21.88
N GLN A 109 -10.03 -0.77 -22.48
CA GLN A 109 -11.42 -1.09 -22.83
C GLN A 109 -12.18 -1.84 -21.76
N PHE A 110 -11.44 -2.51 -20.85
CA PHE A 110 -12.06 -3.33 -19.80
C PHE A 110 -11.43 -3.04 -18.44
N LEU A 111 -12.21 -3.26 -17.41
CA LEU A 111 -11.74 -3.38 -16.05
C LEU A 111 -12.11 -4.76 -15.48
N TYR A 112 -11.24 -5.28 -14.62
CA TYR A 112 -11.42 -6.56 -13.95
C TYR A 112 -11.47 -6.31 -12.45
N VAL A 113 -12.52 -6.78 -11.80
CA VAL A 113 -12.77 -6.55 -10.38
C VAL A 113 -12.91 -7.88 -9.68
N SER A 114 -12.09 -8.12 -8.66
CA SER A 114 -12.29 -9.26 -7.77
C SER A 114 -13.41 -8.94 -6.78
N VAL A 115 -14.27 -9.93 -6.54
CA VAL A 115 -15.37 -9.88 -5.58
C VAL A 115 -15.11 -10.97 -4.54
N GLY A 116 -14.82 -10.54 -3.30
CA GLY A 116 -14.27 -11.40 -2.25
C GLY A 116 -15.25 -12.46 -1.76
N HIS A 117 -16.53 -12.12 -1.69
CA HIS A 117 -17.57 -12.98 -1.18
C HIS A 117 -18.40 -13.60 -2.30
N GLY A 118 -19.01 -14.74 -2.03
CA GLY A 118 -19.85 -15.47 -2.95
C GLY A 118 -20.22 -16.83 -2.37
N ARG A 119 -21.00 -17.62 -3.10
CA ARG A 119 -21.33 -18.99 -2.71
C ARG A 119 -21.15 -19.92 -3.89
N PRO A 120 -20.23 -20.93 -3.79
CA PRO A 120 -19.40 -21.26 -2.62
C PRO A 120 -18.14 -20.39 -2.48
N ASP A 121 -17.69 -19.73 -3.56
CA ASP A 121 -16.41 -19.05 -3.68
C ASP A 121 -16.59 -17.60 -4.16
N GLY A 122 -15.54 -16.79 -4.09
CA GLY A 122 -15.52 -15.47 -4.70
C GLY A 122 -15.41 -15.53 -6.23
N SER A 123 -15.29 -14.37 -6.86
CA SER A 123 -15.30 -14.27 -8.32
C SER A 123 -14.45 -13.12 -8.83
N VAL A 124 -14.17 -13.12 -10.15
CA VAL A 124 -13.63 -11.96 -10.87
C VAL A 124 -14.60 -11.57 -11.99
N TRP A 125 -14.81 -10.27 -12.14
CA TRP A 125 -15.76 -9.68 -13.07
C TRP A 125 -15.03 -8.88 -14.13
N LYS A 126 -15.44 -9.03 -15.40
CA LYS A 126 -15.02 -8.22 -16.53
C LYS A 126 -16.12 -7.22 -16.86
N LEU A 127 -15.77 -5.92 -16.83
CA LEU A 127 -16.69 -4.84 -17.14
C LEU A 127 -16.10 -3.98 -18.25
N ARG A 128 -16.95 -3.32 -19.02
CA ARG A 128 -16.51 -2.35 -20.03
C ARG A 128 -16.27 -1.00 -19.36
N THR A 129 -15.06 -0.45 -19.54
CA THR A 129 -14.71 0.87 -19.00
C THR A 129 -15.64 1.98 -19.49
N GLY A 130 -15.86 2.98 -18.65
CA GLY A 130 -16.69 4.16 -18.93
C GLY A 130 -18.19 3.94 -18.82
N THR A 131 -18.67 2.72 -19.06
CA THR A 131 -20.09 2.36 -18.92
C THR A 131 -20.33 1.37 -17.78
N ASP A 132 -19.30 0.72 -17.30
CA ASP A 132 -19.24 -0.30 -16.26
C ASP A 132 -20.20 -1.49 -16.53
N LYS A 133 -20.60 -1.66 -17.79
CA LYS A 133 -21.46 -2.76 -18.20
C LYS A 133 -20.73 -4.08 -18.01
N VAL A 134 -21.32 -4.98 -17.22
CA VAL A 134 -20.82 -6.33 -17.01
C VAL A 134 -20.79 -7.08 -18.33
N VAL A 135 -19.63 -7.64 -18.67
CA VAL A 135 -19.42 -8.50 -19.86
C VAL A 135 -19.52 -9.96 -19.46
N ARG A 136 -18.80 -10.34 -18.40
CA ARG A 136 -18.75 -11.71 -17.88
C ARG A 136 -18.15 -11.73 -16.49
N TYR A 137 -18.38 -12.81 -15.74
CA TYR A 137 -17.66 -13.12 -14.50
C TYR A 137 -17.32 -14.60 -14.42
N THR A 138 -16.37 -14.94 -13.54
CA THR A 138 -15.89 -16.31 -13.31
C THR A 138 -15.68 -16.53 -11.82
N SER A 139 -16.14 -17.68 -11.30
CA SER A 139 -15.87 -18.10 -9.93
C SER A 139 -14.39 -18.48 -9.79
N LEU A 140 -13.81 -18.07 -8.66
CA LEU A 140 -12.41 -18.31 -8.32
C LEU A 140 -12.30 -19.06 -6.99
N GLY A 141 -11.18 -18.88 -6.27
CA GLY A 141 -11.00 -19.40 -4.92
C GLY A 141 -11.66 -18.52 -3.85
N LEU A 142 -11.36 -18.84 -2.60
CA LEU A 142 -11.90 -18.13 -1.44
C LEU A 142 -11.26 -16.74 -1.30
N PHE A 143 -12.11 -15.73 -1.20
CA PHE A 143 -11.75 -14.33 -1.06
C PHE A 143 -10.69 -13.87 -2.07
N PRO A 144 -11.01 -13.80 -3.38
CA PRO A 144 -10.14 -13.18 -4.36
C PRO A 144 -9.96 -11.69 -4.00
N ALA A 145 -8.70 -11.32 -3.74
CA ALA A 145 -8.32 -9.99 -3.29
C ALA A 145 -7.61 -9.22 -4.41
N THR A 146 -6.30 -9.17 -4.42
CA THR A 146 -5.53 -8.37 -5.38
C THR A 146 -5.62 -8.96 -6.77
N THR A 147 -5.77 -8.07 -7.75
CA THR A 147 -5.85 -8.40 -9.19
C THR A 147 -4.72 -7.67 -9.93
N ASP A 148 -4.06 -8.37 -10.85
CA ASP A 148 -3.10 -7.79 -11.79
C ASP A 148 -3.30 -8.39 -13.18
N ILE A 149 -2.86 -7.70 -14.25
CA ILE A 149 -3.07 -8.12 -15.63
C ILE A 149 -1.74 -8.18 -16.38
N SER A 150 -1.58 -9.19 -17.25
CA SER A 150 -0.39 -9.31 -18.09
C SER A 150 -0.27 -8.12 -19.05
N PRO A 151 0.96 -7.71 -19.42
CA PRO A 151 1.17 -6.55 -20.31
C PRO A 151 0.52 -6.69 -21.69
N ASP A 152 0.32 -7.93 -22.17
CA ASP A 152 -0.40 -8.23 -23.41
C ASP A 152 -1.93 -8.30 -23.24
N GLY A 153 -2.42 -8.18 -22.00
CA GLY A 153 -3.83 -8.23 -21.66
C GLY A 153 -4.44 -9.65 -21.70
N ALA A 154 -3.65 -10.69 -21.98
CA ALA A 154 -4.17 -12.05 -22.20
C ALA A 154 -4.60 -12.76 -20.90
N PHE A 155 -3.98 -12.45 -19.77
CA PHE A 155 -4.24 -13.10 -18.50
C PHE A 155 -4.35 -12.12 -17.34
N ILE A 156 -5.30 -12.37 -16.44
CA ILE A 156 -5.34 -11.76 -15.12
C ILE A 156 -4.90 -12.76 -14.05
N TYR A 157 -4.19 -12.25 -13.05
CA TYR A 157 -3.70 -12.99 -11.90
C TYR A 157 -4.42 -12.48 -10.68
N VAL A 158 -5.11 -13.36 -9.96
CA VAL A 158 -5.93 -12.99 -8.80
C VAL A 158 -5.49 -13.77 -7.58
N ALA A 159 -5.12 -13.06 -6.53
CA ALA A 159 -4.76 -13.68 -5.25
C ALA A 159 -6.01 -14.08 -4.48
N ASN A 160 -6.21 -15.36 -4.25
CA ASN A 160 -7.27 -15.89 -3.39
C ASN A 160 -6.78 -15.85 -1.93
N ALA A 161 -7.04 -14.74 -1.23
CA ALA A 161 -6.46 -14.49 0.08
C ALA A 161 -7.03 -15.38 1.20
N ASN A 162 -8.24 -15.90 1.03
CA ASN A 162 -8.91 -16.76 2.02
C ASN A 162 -8.99 -16.13 3.43
N PHE A 163 -9.36 -14.84 3.52
CA PHE A 163 -9.38 -14.11 4.79
C PHE A 163 -10.31 -14.68 5.86
N HIS A 164 -11.35 -15.40 5.44
CA HIS A 164 -12.39 -15.93 6.34
C HIS A 164 -12.32 -17.45 6.50
N GLY A 165 -11.34 -18.11 5.89
CA GLY A 165 -11.18 -19.55 5.96
C GLY A 165 -10.07 -19.99 6.92
N ASP A 166 -9.78 -21.29 6.88
CA ASP A 166 -8.70 -21.89 7.64
C ASP A 166 -7.33 -21.35 7.21
N MET A 167 -6.40 -21.28 8.14
CA MET A 167 -5.01 -20.86 7.86
C MET A 167 -4.25 -21.98 7.16
N VAL A 168 -4.58 -22.22 5.90
CA VAL A 168 -3.95 -23.20 5.02
C VAL A 168 -3.44 -22.52 3.76
N PRO A 169 -2.48 -23.11 3.03
CA PRO A 169 -2.04 -22.56 1.76
C PRO A 169 -3.21 -22.35 0.78
N SER A 170 -3.30 -21.15 0.23
CA SER A 170 -4.24 -20.75 -0.80
C SER A 170 -3.51 -20.55 -2.13
N SER A 171 -4.06 -19.76 -3.05
CA SER A 171 -3.63 -19.81 -4.44
C SER A 171 -3.67 -18.47 -5.15
N ILE A 172 -2.99 -18.43 -6.30
CA ILE A 172 -3.19 -17.44 -7.35
C ILE A 172 -3.99 -18.07 -8.47
N SER A 173 -5.14 -17.52 -8.83
CA SER A 173 -5.90 -17.88 -10.02
C SER A 173 -5.34 -17.15 -11.24
N VAL A 174 -5.16 -17.87 -12.34
CA VAL A 174 -4.80 -17.31 -13.66
C VAL A 174 -6.01 -17.47 -14.56
N VAL A 175 -6.55 -16.37 -15.05
CA VAL A 175 -7.77 -16.34 -15.87
C VAL A 175 -7.46 -15.78 -17.24
N ALA A 176 -7.81 -16.52 -18.30
CA ALA A 176 -7.76 -16.01 -19.67
C ALA A 176 -8.84 -14.94 -19.86
N THR A 177 -8.44 -13.76 -20.33
CA THR A 177 -9.30 -12.58 -20.35
C THR A 177 -10.37 -12.62 -21.44
N ASP A 178 -10.15 -13.30 -22.55
CA ASP A 178 -11.09 -13.36 -23.66
C ASP A 178 -12.34 -14.17 -23.29
N GLU A 179 -12.15 -15.38 -22.82
CA GLU A 179 -13.22 -16.29 -22.45
C GLU A 179 -13.64 -16.15 -20.98
N MET A 180 -12.87 -15.43 -20.17
CA MET A 180 -13.03 -15.37 -18.70
C MET A 180 -13.06 -16.76 -18.08
N VAL A 181 -12.06 -17.59 -18.42
CA VAL A 181 -11.90 -18.96 -17.91
C VAL A 181 -10.66 -19.05 -17.04
N GLU A 182 -10.79 -19.61 -15.84
CA GLU A 182 -9.64 -19.94 -15.00
C GLU A 182 -8.86 -21.09 -15.64
N VAL A 183 -7.70 -20.77 -16.24
CA VAL A 183 -6.83 -21.74 -16.91
C VAL A 183 -5.89 -22.45 -15.95
N ARG A 184 -5.60 -21.82 -14.82
CA ARG A 184 -4.74 -22.38 -13.78
C ARG A 184 -5.06 -21.81 -12.40
N ARG A 185 -4.96 -22.66 -11.40
CA ARG A 185 -4.93 -22.26 -9.97
C ARG A 185 -3.62 -22.74 -9.38
N VAL A 186 -2.76 -21.79 -9.02
CA VAL A 186 -1.40 -22.04 -8.52
C VAL A 186 -1.43 -21.97 -7.00
N THR A 187 -1.31 -23.09 -6.32
CA THR A 187 -1.12 -23.08 -4.85
C THR A 187 0.19 -22.41 -4.51
N THR A 188 0.15 -21.44 -3.62
CA THR A 188 1.33 -20.62 -3.23
C THR A 188 1.63 -20.73 -1.74
N CYS A 189 0.84 -20.10 -0.90
CA CYS A 189 1.14 -19.89 0.51
C CYS A 189 -0.12 -19.55 1.30
N THR A 190 0.01 -19.40 2.60
CA THR A 190 -1.09 -18.99 3.47
C THR A 190 -1.35 -17.48 3.31
N MET A 191 -2.58 -17.15 2.93
CA MET A 191 -3.06 -15.78 2.75
C MET A 191 -2.21 -14.99 1.72
N PRO A 192 -2.14 -15.44 0.45
CA PRO A 192 -1.54 -14.64 -0.62
C PRO A 192 -2.35 -13.36 -0.80
N HIS A 193 -1.66 -12.20 -0.92
CA HIS A 193 -2.35 -10.92 -0.98
C HIS A 193 -1.78 -10.01 -2.07
N GLY A 194 -1.12 -8.92 -1.69
CA GLY A 194 -0.62 -7.92 -2.63
C GLY A 194 0.38 -8.52 -3.61
N SER A 195 0.02 -8.51 -4.88
CA SER A 195 0.77 -9.19 -5.92
C SER A 195 0.87 -8.39 -7.20
N ARG A 196 2.00 -8.53 -7.91
CA ARG A 196 2.26 -7.83 -9.18
C ARG A 196 3.11 -8.66 -10.13
N LEU A 197 2.83 -8.50 -11.41
CA LEU A 197 3.71 -8.93 -12.48
C LEU A 197 4.95 -8.04 -12.58
N ASN A 198 6.07 -8.60 -13.00
CA ASN A 198 7.19 -7.77 -13.43
C ASN A 198 6.83 -7.04 -14.76
N PRO A 199 7.54 -5.96 -15.12
CA PRO A 199 7.22 -5.17 -16.31
C PRO A 199 7.24 -5.98 -17.61
N GLN A 200 8.00 -7.08 -17.66
CA GLN A 200 8.10 -7.97 -18.82
C GLN A 200 6.96 -9.03 -18.87
N GLY A 201 6.13 -9.11 -17.83
CA GLY A 201 5.05 -10.11 -17.73
C GLY A 201 5.54 -11.56 -17.58
N THR A 202 6.83 -11.79 -17.28
CA THR A 202 7.45 -13.13 -17.22
C THR A 202 7.44 -13.75 -15.83
N LYS A 203 7.23 -12.95 -14.80
CA LYS A 203 7.18 -13.33 -13.38
C LYS A 203 6.04 -12.60 -12.68
N HIS A 204 5.37 -13.31 -11.78
CA HIS A 204 4.38 -12.74 -10.88
C HIS A 204 4.84 -12.97 -9.44
N TYR A 205 4.86 -11.90 -8.65
CA TYR A 205 5.27 -11.92 -7.24
C TYR A 205 4.06 -11.76 -6.35
N SER A 206 3.94 -12.57 -5.31
CA SER A 206 2.83 -12.53 -4.36
C SER A 206 3.34 -12.52 -2.92
N ALA A 207 2.88 -11.56 -2.14
CA ALA A 207 3.12 -11.50 -0.70
C ALA A 207 2.30 -12.59 0.01
N CYS A 208 2.93 -13.31 0.94
CA CYS A 208 2.36 -14.41 1.72
C CYS A 208 2.22 -13.96 3.18
N MET A 209 1.09 -13.36 3.54
CA MET A 209 0.93 -12.65 4.80
C MET A 209 1.21 -13.53 6.03
N MET A 210 0.76 -14.78 6.00
CA MET A 210 0.82 -15.68 7.16
C MET A 210 1.97 -16.69 7.11
N ASP A 211 2.94 -16.48 6.19
CA ASP A 211 4.14 -17.30 6.09
C ASP A 211 5.43 -16.46 6.09
N ASP A 212 5.35 -15.15 6.32
CA ASP A 212 6.50 -14.22 6.24
C ASP A 212 7.34 -14.40 4.96
N MET A 213 6.68 -14.67 3.82
CA MET A 213 7.34 -14.99 2.55
C MET A 213 6.81 -14.15 1.39
N MET A 214 7.56 -14.18 0.30
CA MET A 214 7.11 -13.82 -1.04
C MET A 214 7.28 -15.05 -1.94
N ALA A 215 6.27 -15.35 -2.77
CA ALA A 215 6.31 -16.37 -3.81
C ALA A 215 6.58 -15.70 -5.17
N GLU A 216 7.46 -16.30 -5.98
CA GLU A 216 7.65 -15.99 -7.40
C GLU A 216 7.02 -17.07 -8.25
N ILE A 217 6.13 -16.70 -9.17
CA ILE A 217 5.49 -17.59 -10.14
C ILE A 217 6.07 -17.32 -11.53
N ASP A 218 6.49 -18.33 -12.22
CA ASP A 218 6.84 -18.27 -13.64
C ASP A 218 5.56 -18.25 -14.48
N THR A 219 5.34 -17.18 -15.26
CA THR A 219 4.10 -16.98 -16.00
C THR A 219 3.97 -17.86 -17.23
N ARG A 220 5.06 -18.43 -17.72
CA ARG A 220 5.05 -19.35 -18.86
C ARG A 220 4.61 -20.76 -18.44
N THR A 221 5.02 -21.20 -17.24
CA THR A 221 4.71 -22.55 -16.74
C THR A 221 3.53 -22.56 -15.77
N PHE A 222 3.15 -21.39 -15.24
CA PHE A 222 2.17 -21.23 -14.17
C PHE A 222 2.51 -22.07 -12.93
N GLN A 223 3.79 -22.02 -12.53
CA GLN A 223 4.29 -22.74 -11.36
C GLN A 223 5.09 -21.79 -10.48
N VAL A 224 5.08 -22.03 -9.17
CA VAL A 224 5.99 -21.34 -8.26
C VAL A 224 7.41 -21.76 -8.60
N SER A 225 8.27 -20.78 -8.91
CA SER A 225 9.67 -21.01 -9.22
C SER A 225 10.55 -20.98 -7.98
N ARG A 226 10.23 -20.13 -7.02
CA ARG A 226 10.99 -19.98 -5.76
C ARG A 226 10.23 -19.13 -4.75
N TYR A 227 10.72 -19.15 -3.50
CA TYR A 227 10.22 -18.31 -2.41
C TYR A 227 11.34 -17.46 -1.84
N PHE A 228 10.97 -16.37 -1.17
CA PHE A 228 11.87 -15.55 -0.40
C PHE A 228 11.32 -15.35 1.01
N MET A 229 12.06 -15.80 2.05
CA MET A 229 11.73 -15.55 3.44
C MET A 229 12.01 -14.09 3.79
N LEU A 230 11.06 -13.42 4.43
CA LEU A 230 11.06 -12.00 4.76
C LEU A 230 11.13 -11.72 6.26
N GLY A 231 11.01 -12.77 7.07
CA GLY A 231 11.08 -12.63 8.52
C GLY A 231 12.38 -11.97 8.95
N THR A 232 12.31 -11.02 9.89
CA THR A 232 13.47 -10.27 10.37
C THR A 232 14.57 -11.18 10.92
N GLY A 233 15.77 -11.07 10.34
CA GLY A 233 16.93 -11.91 10.67
C GLY A 233 16.86 -13.32 10.08
N LYS A 234 15.88 -13.61 9.20
CA LYS A 234 15.70 -14.91 8.54
C LYS A 234 15.64 -14.76 7.01
N GLU A 235 16.03 -13.59 6.50
CA GLU A 235 15.89 -13.25 5.08
C GLU A 235 16.77 -14.16 4.21
N MET A 236 16.12 -14.98 3.39
CA MET A 236 16.82 -15.92 2.51
C MET A 236 15.94 -16.39 1.34
N GLY A 237 16.59 -16.62 0.20
CA GLY A 237 15.98 -17.30 -0.93
C GLY A 237 15.81 -18.80 -0.67
N MET A 238 14.71 -19.38 -1.16
CA MET A 238 14.38 -20.79 -1.04
C MET A 238 13.85 -21.33 -2.37
N THR A 239 14.18 -22.60 -2.69
CA THR A 239 13.71 -23.28 -3.90
C THR A 239 12.34 -23.95 -3.71
N GLY A 240 11.88 -24.14 -2.48
CA GLY A 240 10.59 -24.75 -2.13
C GLY A 240 9.94 -24.04 -0.94
N ALA A 241 8.66 -24.31 -0.71
CA ALA A 241 7.98 -23.86 0.47
C ALA A 241 8.57 -24.53 1.73
N PRO A 242 8.52 -23.87 2.89
CA PRO A 242 8.93 -24.50 4.16
C PRO A 242 8.09 -25.74 4.44
N ASP A 243 8.72 -26.78 5.00
CA ASP A 243 8.04 -28.03 5.40
C ASP A 243 6.98 -27.81 6.50
N LYS A 244 7.09 -26.72 7.24
CA LYS A 244 6.17 -26.40 8.34
C LYS A 244 5.62 -25.00 8.15
N GLN A 245 4.30 -24.90 8.28
CA GLN A 245 3.61 -23.61 8.36
C GLN A 245 4.08 -22.84 9.60
N MET A 246 4.28 -21.53 9.42
CA MET A 246 4.65 -20.64 10.52
C MET A 246 3.49 -20.44 11.49
N LYS A 247 3.78 -20.37 12.77
CA LYS A 247 2.78 -19.98 13.76
C LYS A 247 2.61 -18.47 13.75
N MET A 248 1.39 -18.00 13.92
CA MET A 248 1.07 -16.56 13.90
C MET A 248 1.94 -15.72 14.86
N GLY A 249 2.32 -16.28 16.02
CA GLY A 249 3.21 -15.64 17.00
C GLY A 249 4.65 -15.44 16.53
N ASP A 250 5.11 -16.26 15.60
CA ASP A 250 6.49 -16.27 15.09
C ASP A 250 6.69 -15.34 13.88
N LEU A 251 5.59 -14.81 13.34
CA LEU A 251 5.63 -13.87 12.22
C LEU A 251 6.24 -12.53 12.65
N THR A 252 7.12 -11.98 11.85
CA THR A 252 7.81 -10.71 12.12
C THR A 252 7.60 -9.66 11.04
N CYS A 253 7.44 -10.05 9.77
CA CYS A 253 7.19 -9.16 8.62
C CYS A 253 5.69 -8.97 8.37
N VAL A 254 4.92 -10.05 8.22
CA VAL A 254 3.54 -10.04 7.69
C VAL A 254 3.49 -9.25 6.39
N PRO A 255 4.06 -9.80 5.29
CA PRO A 255 4.17 -9.08 4.03
C PRO A 255 2.78 -8.87 3.41
N THR A 256 2.48 -7.64 3.01
CA THR A 256 1.16 -7.28 2.46
C THR A 256 1.19 -6.95 0.98
N TRP A 257 2.35 -6.57 0.44
CA TRP A 257 2.48 -6.17 -0.96
C TRP A 257 3.86 -6.51 -1.51
N ALA A 258 3.91 -7.00 -2.74
CA ALA A 258 5.14 -7.22 -3.51
C ALA A 258 5.09 -6.36 -4.78
N GLN A 259 6.04 -5.43 -4.94
CA GLN A 259 6.09 -4.47 -6.04
C GLN A 259 7.43 -4.57 -6.76
N PRO A 260 7.48 -5.06 -8.00
CA PRO A 260 8.69 -5.01 -8.82
C PRO A 260 9.12 -3.58 -9.16
N SER A 261 10.43 -3.39 -9.32
CA SER A 261 10.99 -2.16 -9.89
C SER A 261 10.65 -2.01 -11.38
N ASN A 262 10.79 -0.78 -11.92
CA ASN A 262 10.46 -0.49 -13.32
C ASN A 262 11.28 -1.28 -14.33
N ASP A 263 12.47 -1.72 -13.98
CA ASP A 263 13.35 -2.57 -14.81
C ASP A 263 13.22 -4.07 -14.49
N GLY A 264 12.49 -4.41 -13.43
CA GLY A 264 12.31 -5.78 -12.96
C GLY A 264 13.52 -6.37 -12.24
N SER A 265 14.55 -5.58 -11.94
CA SER A 265 15.77 -6.05 -11.26
C SER A 265 15.62 -6.25 -9.76
N GLU A 266 14.69 -5.55 -9.13
CA GLU A 266 14.39 -5.63 -7.70
C GLU A 266 12.90 -5.88 -7.46
N VAL A 267 12.58 -6.47 -6.31
CA VAL A 267 11.21 -6.51 -5.78
C VAL A 267 11.19 -5.90 -4.40
N TYR A 268 10.31 -4.93 -4.19
CA TYR A 268 10.06 -4.29 -2.90
C TYR A 268 8.88 -4.96 -2.21
N VAL A 269 9.05 -5.30 -0.95
CA VAL A 269 8.00 -5.97 -0.18
C VAL A 269 7.67 -5.16 1.08
N ALA A 270 6.39 -4.82 1.24
CA ALA A 270 5.89 -4.13 2.43
C ALA A 270 5.72 -5.11 3.59
N CYS A 271 6.49 -4.94 4.66
CA CYS A 271 6.40 -5.70 5.90
C CYS A 271 5.52 -4.95 6.91
N ASN A 272 4.23 -5.25 6.93
CA ASN A 272 3.23 -4.51 7.71
C ASN A 272 3.49 -4.56 9.22
N LYS A 273 3.88 -5.70 9.76
CA LYS A 273 4.09 -5.88 11.20
C LYS A 273 5.37 -5.20 11.68
N SER A 274 6.45 -5.27 10.92
CA SER A 274 7.73 -4.66 11.28
C SER A 274 7.87 -3.19 10.85
N ASN A 275 6.90 -2.65 10.09
CA ASN A 275 6.93 -1.27 9.61
C ASN A 275 8.17 -0.96 8.78
N ASP A 276 8.53 -1.84 7.87
CA ASP A 276 9.66 -1.66 6.97
C ASP A 276 9.38 -2.21 5.56
N ILE A 277 10.25 -1.87 4.63
CA ILE A 277 10.23 -2.36 3.27
C ILE A 277 11.52 -3.14 3.02
N VAL A 278 11.38 -4.34 2.44
CA VAL A 278 12.50 -5.20 2.04
C VAL A 278 12.68 -5.10 0.54
N ALA A 279 13.89 -4.84 0.09
CA ALA A 279 14.29 -4.90 -1.32
C ALA A 279 15.06 -6.19 -1.59
N VAL A 280 14.59 -6.97 -2.55
CA VAL A 280 15.17 -8.24 -2.97
C VAL A 280 15.70 -8.11 -4.38
N ASP A 281 16.96 -8.50 -4.59
CA ASP A 281 17.56 -8.61 -5.93
C ASP A 281 17.03 -9.86 -6.65
N VAL A 282 16.47 -9.67 -7.85
CA VAL A 282 15.82 -10.74 -8.60
C VAL A 282 16.83 -11.73 -9.16
N ALA A 283 18.01 -11.29 -9.56
CA ALA A 283 19.00 -12.15 -10.19
C ALA A 283 19.69 -13.07 -9.17
N THR A 284 20.12 -12.52 -8.03
CA THR A 284 20.83 -13.25 -6.98
C THR A 284 19.92 -13.88 -5.94
N TRP A 285 18.67 -13.46 -5.90
CA TRP A 285 17.65 -13.83 -4.92
C TRP A 285 18.10 -13.63 -3.47
N LYS A 286 18.69 -12.44 -3.21
CA LYS A 286 19.18 -12.00 -1.91
C LYS A 286 18.57 -10.68 -1.50
N MET A 287 18.44 -10.46 -0.21
CA MET A 287 18.07 -9.15 0.31
C MET A 287 19.18 -8.14 0.02
N LEU A 288 18.84 -7.03 -0.62
CA LEU A 288 19.75 -5.91 -0.83
C LEU A 288 19.75 -4.98 0.38
N ARG A 289 18.56 -4.66 0.88
CA ARG A 289 18.35 -3.74 2.00
C ARG A 289 16.99 -3.90 2.63
N ARG A 290 16.90 -3.46 3.87
CA ARG A 290 15.65 -3.27 4.61
C ARG A 290 15.66 -1.85 5.17
N PHE A 291 14.60 -1.08 4.97
CA PHE A 291 14.51 0.29 5.43
C PHE A 291 13.15 0.59 6.07
N ARG A 292 13.16 1.52 7.04
CA ARG A 292 11.97 1.86 7.82
C ARG A 292 10.94 2.61 6.98
N ALA A 293 9.67 2.26 7.19
CA ALA A 293 8.51 2.92 6.62
C ALA A 293 7.59 3.46 7.73
N GLY A 294 6.40 3.92 7.36
CA GLY A 294 5.38 4.31 8.32
C GLY A 294 4.70 3.12 8.98
N ASP A 295 3.92 3.39 10.02
CA ASP A 295 3.22 2.36 10.79
C ASP A 295 2.20 1.62 9.91
N GLY A 296 2.36 0.29 9.87
CA GLY A 296 1.53 -0.58 9.06
C GLY A 296 1.68 -0.37 7.55
N VAL A 297 2.92 -0.19 7.05
CA VAL A 297 3.16 -0.13 5.60
C VAL A 297 2.44 -1.26 4.88
N TYR A 298 1.71 -0.94 3.79
CA TYR A 298 0.73 -1.87 3.23
C TYR A 298 0.82 -2.04 1.72
N ASN A 299 0.48 -1.02 0.94
CA ASN A 299 0.53 -1.04 -0.53
C ASN A 299 1.74 -0.25 -1.02
N LEU A 300 2.29 -0.67 -2.15
CA LEU A 300 3.44 -0.06 -2.81
C LEU A 300 3.11 0.23 -4.27
N ALA A 301 3.49 1.42 -4.76
CA ALA A 301 3.39 1.78 -6.18
C ALA A 301 4.68 2.47 -6.64
N MET A 302 5.20 2.03 -7.79
CA MET A 302 6.39 2.65 -8.41
C MET A 302 6.01 3.85 -9.25
N THR A 303 6.75 4.92 -9.13
CA THR A 303 6.72 6.05 -10.07
C THR A 303 7.66 5.78 -11.25
N LYS A 304 7.43 6.43 -12.40
CA LYS A 304 8.31 6.26 -13.57
C LYS A 304 9.77 6.70 -13.33
N ASP A 305 9.97 7.71 -12.50
CA ASP A 305 11.29 8.20 -12.12
C ASP A 305 11.98 7.35 -11.03
N GLY A 306 11.35 6.24 -10.64
CA GLY A 306 11.93 5.24 -9.74
C GLY A 306 11.73 5.53 -8.26
N ARG A 307 10.89 6.49 -7.86
CA ARG A 307 10.44 6.65 -6.48
C ARG A 307 9.43 5.57 -6.13
N LEU A 308 9.26 5.30 -4.84
CA LEU A 308 8.30 4.34 -4.32
C LEU A 308 7.29 5.06 -3.42
N VAL A 309 6.02 4.99 -3.78
CA VAL A 309 4.90 5.46 -2.96
C VAL A 309 4.44 4.29 -2.10
N ALA A 310 4.32 4.50 -0.79
CA ALA A 310 3.92 3.48 0.17
C ALA A 310 2.78 3.98 1.06
N THR A 311 1.70 3.23 1.15
CA THR A 311 0.62 3.53 2.08
C THR A 311 0.94 2.97 3.46
N ASN A 312 0.68 3.73 4.53
CA ASN A 312 0.90 3.33 5.92
C ASN A 312 -0.46 3.15 6.59
N LYS A 313 -1.01 1.94 6.52
CA LYS A 313 -2.41 1.62 6.84
C LYS A 313 -2.81 2.05 8.26
N ARG A 314 -1.97 1.75 9.26
CA ARG A 314 -2.18 2.17 10.67
C ARG A 314 -1.69 3.58 10.96
N GLY A 315 -0.68 4.03 10.22
CA GLY A 315 -0.02 5.33 10.43
C GLY A 315 -0.75 6.53 9.82
N GLN A 316 -1.93 6.32 9.22
CA GLN A 316 -2.74 7.37 8.61
C GLN A 316 -1.88 8.32 7.76
N SER A 317 -1.05 7.76 6.88
CA SER A 317 -0.11 8.53 6.07
C SER A 317 0.32 7.79 4.81
N VAL A 318 0.90 8.55 3.89
CA VAL A 318 1.59 8.03 2.70
C VAL A 318 3.03 8.48 2.74
N SER A 319 3.95 7.56 2.50
CA SER A 319 5.39 7.85 2.40
C SER A 319 5.85 7.77 0.95
N VAL A 320 6.76 8.66 0.56
CA VAL A 320 7.44 8.61 -0.73
C VAL A 320 8.93 8.38 -0.46
N PHE A 321 9.50 7.35 -1.10
CA PHE A 321 10.90 6.95 -0.90
C PHE A 321 11.73 7.08 -2.17
N ASP A 322 13.03 7.32 -1.99
CA ASP A 322 14.06 6.83 -2.90
C ASP A 322 14.38 5.38 -2.48
N PRO A 323 13.87 4.37 -3.19
CA PRO A 323 14.00 2.99 -2.74
C PRO A 323 15.43 2.44 -2.91
N LYS A 324 16.27 3.08 -3.74
CA LYS A 324 17.68 2.67 -3.91
C LYS A 324 18.52 2.98 -2.67
N THR A 325 18.23 4.08 -2.01
CA THR A 325 18.90 4.47 -0.76
C THR A 325 18.11 4.11 0.49
N GLY A 326 16.81 3.83 0.36
CA GLY A 326 15.87 3.66 1.47
C GLY A 326 15.49 4.97 2.16
N LYS A 327 15.85 6.13 1.58
CA LYS A 327 15.56 7.44 2.15
C LYS A 327 14.09 7.80 1.95
N GLU A 328 13.41 8.15 3.02
CA GLU A 328 12.08 8.76 2.95
C GLU A 328 12.21 10.23 2.51
N LEU A 329 11.59 10.55 1.39
CA LEU A 329 11.58 11.90 0.80
C LEU A 329 10.48 12.77 1.38
N ALA A 330 9.33 12.15 1.66
CA ALA A 330 8.19 12.81 2.29
C ALA A 330 7.30 11.79 3.02
N ARG A 331 6.60 12.27 4.06
CA ARG A 331 5.48 11.56 4.71
C ARG A 331 4.31 12.53 4.83
N LEU A 332 3.19 12.17 4.21
CA LEU A 332 2.01 13.01 4.08
C LEU A 332 0.87 12.40 4.89
N PRO A 333 0.24 13.14 5.81
CA PRO A 333 -0.94 12.65 6.51
C PRO A 333 -2.11 12.50 5.55
N THR A 334 -2.97 11.50 5.78
CA THR A 334 -4.25 11.36 5.09
C THR A 334 -5.40 11.91 5.93
N GLN A 335 -6.50 12.30 5.29
CA GLN A 335 -7.65 12.86 5.96
C GLN A 335 -8.32 11.85 6.90
N ARG A 336 -8.40 10.59 6.48
CA ARG A 336 -9.01 9.50 7.26
C ARG A 336 -8.02 8.37 7.53
N LYS A 337 -8.43 7.46 8.40
CA LYS A 337 -7.66 6.28 8.80
C LYS A 337 -7.81 5.15 7.79
N VAL A 338 -6.92 4.16 7.90
CA VAL A 338 -6.90 2.93 7.12
C VAL A 338 -6.55 3.21 5.66
N VAL A 339 -5.35 3.72 5.44
CA VAL A 339 -4.81 3.99 4.09
C VAL A 339 -4.56 2.67 3.38
N HIS A 340 -5.16 2.48 2.19
CA HIS A 340 -5.17 1.18 1.52
C HIS A 340 -4.35 1.17 0.24
N GLY A 341 -4.87 1.67 -0.86
CA GLY A 341 -4.31 1.53 -2.19
C GLY A 341 -3.55 2.78 -2.67
N ALA A 342 -2.66 2.57 -3.63
CA ALA A 342 -1.96 3.63 -4.34
C ALA A 342 -1.81 3.28 -5.82
N VAL A 343 -2.04 4.25 -6.70
CA VAL A 343 -1.72 4.17 -8.13
C VAL A 343 -1.09 5.47 -8.59
N VAL A 344 -0.08 5.38 -9.46
CA VAL A 344 0.65 6.52 -10.01
C VAL A 344 0.22 6.76 -11.46
N THR A 345 0.06 8.02 -11.84
CA THR A 345 -0.31 8.39 -13.20
C THR A 345 0.83 8.09 -14.20
N PRO A 346 0.51 7.72 -15.45
CA PRO A 346 1.54 7.37 -16.44
C PRO A 346 2.50 8.50 -16.81
N ASP A 347 2.11 9.75 -16.59
CA ASP A 347 2.96 10.94 -16.78
C ASP A 347 3.78 11.31 -15.55
N ASN A 348 3.63 10.56 -14.45
CA ASN A 348 4.40 10.70 -13.21
C ASN A 348 4.10 11.96 -12.38
N HIS A 349 3.00 12.68 -12.66
CA HIS A 349 2.66 13.89 -11.91
C HIS A 349 1.88 13.62 -10.64
N PHE A 350 1.01 12.61 -10.61
CA PHE A 350 0.13 12.37 -9.48
C PHE A 350 0.13 10.93 -8.99
N ALA A 351 -0.07 10.78 -7.69
CA ALA A 351 -0.46 9.52 -7.08
C ALA A 351 -1.87 9.65 -6.49
N PHE A 352 -2.73 8.67 -6.78
CA PHE A 352 -4.06 8.55 -6.20
C PHE A 352 -4.01 7.52 -5.07
N ILE A 353 -4.58 7.88 -3.93
CA ILE A 353 -4.53 7.10 -2.69
C ILE A 353 -5.95 6.85 -2.22
N SER A 354 -6.33 5.57 -2.08
CA SER A 354 -7.60 5.20 -1.46
C SER A 354 -7.45 5.03 0.05
N VAL A 355 -8.45 5.46 0.79
CA VAL A 355 -8.51 5.36 2.25
C VAL A 355 -9.88 4.79 2.64
N GLU A 356 -9.88 3.73 3.43
CA GLU A 356 -11.11 2.99 3.74
C GLU A 356 -12.07 3.75 4.64
N GLY A 357 -11.56 4.55 5.59
CA GLY A 357 -12.33 5.06 6.73
C GLY A 357 -12.43 4.03 7.86
N VAL A 358 -13.21 4.30 8.88
CA VAL A 358 -13.44 3.41 10.03
C VAL A 358 -14.94 3.33 10.34
N GLY A 359 -15.46 2.12 10.42
CA GLY A 359 -16.88 1.91 10.76
C GLY A 359 -17.81 2.47 9.69
N SER A 360 -18.62 3.47 10.05
CA SER A 360 -19.56 4.15 9.15
C SER A 360 -18.97 5.35 8.42
N ASP A 361 -17.69 5.66 8.65
CA ASP A 361 -17.04 6.77 7.94
C ASP A 361 -17.02 6.45 6.44
N PRO A 362 -17.24 7.45 5.58
CA PRO A 362 -17.02 7.27 4.15
C PRO A 362 -15.54 7.00 3.88
N GLY A 363 -15.26 6.28 2.79
CA GLY A 363 -13.92 6.24 2.23
C GLY A 363 -13.50 7.57 1.65
N THR A 364 -12.24 7.72 1.27
CA THR A 364 -11.76 8.87 0.48
C THR A 364 -10.84 8.44 -0.63
N LEU A 365 -10.77 9.25 -1.68
CA LEU A 365 -9.67 9.27 -2.63
C LEU A 365 -8.91 10.58 -2.45
N GLU A 366 -7.61 10.49 -2.26
CA GLU A 366 -6.71 11.63 -2.11
C GLU A 366 -5.71 11.67 -3.27
N VAL A 367 -5.41 12.87 -3.76
CA VAL A 367 -4.43 13.09 -4.83
C VAL A 367 -3.19 13.74 -4.27
N ILE A 368 -2.05 13.10 -4.46
CA ILE A 368 -0.73 13.64 -4.12
C ILE A 368 -0.07 14.12 -5.42
N ASP A 369 0.34 15.36 -5.43
CA ASP A 369 1.22 15.93 -6.46
C ASP A 369 2.66 15.44 -6.17
N LEU A 370 3.22 14.69 -7.10
CA LEU A 370 4.54 14.04 -6.94
C LEU A 370 5.71 14.99 -7.17
N ASP A 371 5.49 16.16 -7.79
CA ASP A 371 6.52 17.18 -7.99
C ASP A 371 6.70 18.03 -6.72
N THR A 372 5.59 18.37 -6.06
CA THR A 372 5.60 19.18 -4.85
C THR A 372 5.54 18.37 -3.55
N LEU A 373 5.24 17.08 -3.64
CA LEU A 373 5.01 16.16 -2.50
C LEU A 373 3.97 16.73 -1.52
N LYS A 374 2.81 17.12 -2.05
CA LYS A 374 1.67 17.63 -1.27
C LYS A 374 0.39 16.94 -1.70
N THR A 375 -0.53 16.76 -0.75
CA THR A 375 -1.92 16.42 -1.06
C THR A 375 -2.60 17.65 -1.66
N VAL A 376 -3.16 17.50 -2.87
CA VAL A 376 -3.73 18.61 -3.66
C VAL A 376 -5.24 18.52 -3.83
N ALA A 377 -5.83 17.36 -3.63
CA ALA A 377 -7.28 17.15 -3.71
C ALA A 377 -7.72 15.95 -2.88
N THR A 378 -8.96 16.00 -2.41
CA THR A 378 -9.62 14.89 -1.70
C THR A 378 -11.10 14.87 -2.05
N VAL A 379 -11.68 13.68 -2.21
CA VAL A 379 -13.11 13.47 -2.40
C VAL A 379 -13.59 12.30 -1.56
N ASP A 380 -14.80 12.41 -1.02
CA ASP A 380 -15.46 11.32 -0.30
C ASP A 380 -15.93 10.24 -1.27
N LEU A 381 -15.76 8.99 -0.86
CA LEU A 381 -16.22 7.79 -1.56
C LEU A 381 -17.14 6.97 -0.64
N PRO A 382 -17.92 6.02 -1.20
CA PRO A 382 -18.60 5.04 -0.37
C PRO A 382 -17.64 4.29 0.56
N ALA A 383 -18.18 3.69 1.62
CA ALA A 383 -17.41 3.07 2.68
C ALA A 383 -16.42 2.01 2.18
N GLN A 384 -15.26 1.97 2.81
CA GLN A 384 -14.17 1.03 2.58
C GLN A 384 -13.61 1.12 1.14
N ALA A 385 -13.16 2.33 0.73
CA ALA A 385 -12.43 2.53 -0.52
C ALA A 385 -11.09 1.77 -0.47
N ALA A 386 -10.98 0.70 -1.25
CA ALA A 386 -9.91 -0.30 -1.20
C ALA A 386 -9.01 -0.25 -2.46
N GLY A 387 -9.12 -1.24 -3.34
CA GLY A 387 -8.33 -1.30 -4.57
C GLY A 387 -8.65 -0.16 -5.54
N LEU A 388 -7.65 0.31 -6.27
CA LEU A 388 -7.83 1.32 -7.31
C LEU A 388 -6.88 1.06 -8.47
N ASP A 389 -7.28 1.51 -9.66
CA ASP A 389 -6.40 1.50 -10.84
C ASP A 389 -6.67 2.67 -11.76
N PHE A 390 -5.63 3.07 -12.48
CA PHE A 390 -5.67 4.19 -13.40
C PHE A 390 -6.27 3.78 -14.75
N TRP A 391 -7.34 4.46 -15.16
CA TRP A 391 -7.95 4.18 -16.46
C TRP A 391 -7.26 4.95 -17.58
N LYS A 392 -7.42 6.28 -17.62
CA LYS A 392 -6.88 7.11 -18.71
C LYS A 392 -6.67 8.57 -18.27
N MET A 393 -5.94 9.30 -19.08
CA MET A 393 -5.92 10.76 -19.08
C MET A 393 -6.40 11.30 -20.41
N GLU A 394 -7.11 12.41 -20.42
CA GLU A 394 -7.68 13.06 -21.59
C GLU A 394 -7.60 14.59 -21.51
#